data_b717ebc558d6e98127104e7e1a436ca2
#
_entry.id   b717ebc558d6e98127104e7e1a436ca2
#
_cell.length_a   1.000
_cell.length_b   1.000
_cell.length_c   1.000
_cell.angle_alpha   90.00
_cell.angle_beta   90.00
_cell.angle_gamma   90.00
#
_symmetry.space_group_name_H-M   'P 1'
#
loop_
_entity.id
_entity.type
_entity.pdbx_description
1 polymer ?
#
loop_
_entity_poly.entity_id
_entity_poly.type
_entity_poly.pdbx_seq_one_letter_code
_entity_poly.pdbx_strand_id
1 'polypeptide(L)'
;MAMKIEISSILTYSRPKTRLVLSVVGLFFSLIIISSVFQSFYDINSLLKENKSEDGFEYLQISKEIGISTSLGLTSSSFSSSEINTIKSQDFIDDVGPLFSNDFRVYGQFAGNSFDMFFTSVKNSFIDSDLSSFRWKKGDKIVPVILSNQFVTLLNHAVLPSQGRRPIPKIAIKQAVVDLDLTKGRELLKTKARVVGFSDRISSVLVPKSFLDFANQELSGKTDSRVSMLILKVIDSRSKSLLRFLSQNDYEISGELPLFDNAKSILEIVTVILFVFGSLLLILSIALNLSQLKLIVIENQDRLKMLILLGYSPKSIANSILRLVVIVLTIILLIVFCCVGFLFVWIYDFIEVYNLGSVKLNAITFIIPVFLVTMLIFMTNRSLKKYINYN
;
A
#
# COMPACT_ATOMS: atom_id res chain seq x y z
N MET A 1 -15.67 -61.65 11.45
CA MET A 1 -14.55 -60.68 11.49
C MET A 1 -14.17 -60.39 10.04
N ALA A 2 -14.80 -59.40 9.40
CA ALA A 2 -14.57 -59.12 7.98
C ALA A 2 -13.23 -58.37 7.87
N MET A 3 -12.30 -59.04 7.21
CA MET A 3 -10.99 -58.45 6.84
C MET A 3 -11.26 -57.22 5.97
N LYS A 4 -11.10 -56.05 6.54
CA LYS A 4 -11.21 -54.75 5.84
C LYS A 4 -10.02 -54.66 4.89
N ILE A 5 -10.17 -55.24 3.71
CA ILE A 5 -9.17 -55.06 2.64
C ILE A 5 -9.16 -53.57 2.34
N GLU A 6 -8.03 -52.94 2.49
CA GLU A 6 -7.85 -51.54 2.08
C GLU A 6 -8.03 -51.46 0.57
N ILE A 7 -9.19 -51.01 0.11
CA ILE A 7 -9.54 -50.89 -1.31
C ILE A 7 -8.47 -50.04 -2.05
N SER A 8 -7.77 -49.18 -1.34
CA SER A 8 -6.66 -48.39 -1.84
C SER A 8 -5.46 -49.21 -2.35
N SER A 9 -5.22 -50.39 -1.73
CA SER A 9 -4.09 -51.25 -2.13
C SER A 9 -4.38 -52.09 -3.37
N ILE A 10 -5.65 -52.24 -3.74
CA ILE A 10 -6.11 -53.01 -4.89
C ILE A 10 -6.06 -52.15 -6.17
N LEU A 11 -6.18 -50.82 -6.02
CA LEU A 11 -6.14 -49.90 -7.15
C LEU A 11 -4.68 -49.70 -7.58
N THR A 12 -4.22 -50.39 -8.61
CA THR A 12 -2.90 -50.12 -9.18
C THR A 12 -2.93 -48.82 -9.95
N TYR A 13 -2.04 -47.94 -9.56
CA TYR A 13 -1.73 -46.72 -10.28
C TYR A 13 -0.85 -47.08 -11.50
N SER A 14 -1.49 -47.38 -12.64
CA SER A 14 -0.80 -47.62 -13.88
C SER A 14 -0.70 -46.36 -14.69
N ARG A 15 0.43 -45.63 -14.46
CA ARG A 15 0.99 -44.51 -15.30
C ARG A 15 -0.02 -43.58 -16.05
N PRO A 16 0.19 -42.25 -16.08
CA PRO A 16 1.45 -41.56 -15.82
C PRO A 16 1.40 -40.68 -14.56
N LYS A 17 2.30 -40.93 -13.62
CA LYS A 17 2.55 -40.12 -12.43
C LYS A 17 2.69 -38.62 -12.76
N THR A 18 3.19 -38.29 -13.95
CA THR A 18 3.41 -36.92 -14.43
C THR A 18 2.15 -36.06 -14.49
N ARG A 19 1.01 -36.58 -14.98
CA ARG A 19 -0.25 -35.81 -15.06
C ARG A 19 -0.84 -35.54 -13.69
N LEU A 20 -0.72 -36.49 -12.77
CA LEU A 20 -1.19 -36.34 -11.40
C LEU A 20 -0.30 -35.29 -10.66
N VAL A 21 1.02 -35.40 -10.81
CA VAL A 21 1.95 -34.40 -10.26
C VAL A 21 1.63 -33.02 -10.83
N LEU A 22 1.41 -32.89 -12.14
CA LEU A 22 1.07 -31.62 -12.78
C LEU A 22 -0.23 -31.01 -12.22
N SER A 23 -1.27 -31.82 -11.99
CA SER A 23 -2.54 -31.32 -11.43
C SER A 23 -2.38 -30.88 -9.96
N VAL A 24 -1.59 -31.63 -9.15
CA VAL A 24 -1.31 -31.28 -7.76
C VAL A 24 -0.46 -30.00 -7.67
N VAL A 25 0.59 -29.92 -8.48
CA VAL A 25 1.47 -28.73 -8.55
C VAL A 25 0.69 -27.51 -9.04
N GLY A 26 -0.12 -27.67 -10.08
CA GLY A 26 -0.97 -26.58 -10.57
C GLY A 26 -1.97 -26.10 -9.52
N LEU A 27 -2.60 -27.02 -8.77
CA LEU A 27 -3.49 -26.67 -7.68
C LEU A 27 -2.76 -25.93 -6.55
N PHE A 28 -1.58 -26.41 -6.18
CA PHE A 28 -0.73 -25.79 -5.14
C PHE A 28 -0.40 -24.33 -5.50
N PHE A 29 0.14 -24.11 -6.70
CA PHE A 29 0.49 -22.75 -7.14
C PHE A 29 -0.74 -21.84 -7.29
N SER A 30 -1.86 -22.37 -7.83
CA SER A 30 -3.08 -21.58 -7.96
C SER A 30 -3.63 -21.12 -6.60
N LEU A 31 -3.60 -21.99 -5.57
CA LEU A 31 -4.05 -21.64 -4.23
C LEU A 31 -3.12 -20.60 -3.57
N ILE A 32 -1.81 -20.71 -3.73
CA ILE A 32 -0.85 -19.71 -3.23
C ILE A 32 -1.12 -18.36 -3.90
N ILE A 33 -1.21 -18.31 -5.23
CA ILE A 33 -1.43 -17.07 -5.98
C ILE A 33 -2.74 -16.41 -5.54
N ILE A 34 -3.83 -17.17 -5.50
CA ILE A 34 -5.13 -16.63 -5.09
C ILE A 34 -5.09 -16.10 -3.65
N SER A 35 -4.50 -16.86 -2.71
CA SER A 35 -4.37 -16.41 -1.32
C SER A 35 -3.54 -15.13 -1.22
N SER A 36 -2.42 -15.06 -1.94
CA SER A 36 -1.56 -13.86 -1.96
C SER A 36 -2.26 -12.65 -2.59
N VAL A 37 -3.06 -12.85 -3.63
CA VAL A 37 -3.85 -11.79 -4.26
C VAL A 37 -4.87 -11.21 -3.29
N PHE A 38 -5.60 -12.03 -2.55
CA PHE A 38 -6.56 -11.55 -1.56
C PHE A 38 -5.89 -10.82 -0.40
N GLN A 39 -4.72 -11.29 0.05
CA GLN A 39 -3.92 -10.58 1.05
C GLN A 39 -3.46 -9.21 0.51
N SER A 40 -2.88 -9.18 -0.70
CA SER A 40 -2.42 -7.93 -1.33
C SER A 40 -3.54 -6.92 -1.52
N PHE A 41 -4.73 -7.37 -1.94
CA PHE A 41 -5.90 -6.50 -2.07
C PHE A 41 -6.33 -5.89 -0.72
N TYR A 42 -6.29 -6.70 0.34
CA TYR A 42 -6.58 -6.22 1.68
C TYR A 42 -5.53 -5.21 2.17
N ASP A 43 -4.24 -5.50 1.95
CA ASP A 43 -3.14 -4.66 2.36
C ASP A 43 -3.17 -3.30 1.64
N ILE A 44 -3.38 -3.29 0.32
CA ILE A 44 -3.56 -2.06 -0.46
C ILE A 44 -4.71 -1.24 0.11
N ASN A 45 -5.86 -1.85 0.39
CA ASN A 45 -7.00 -1.14 0.96
C ASN A 45 -6.78 -0.65 2.40
N SER A 46 -5.99 -1.38 3.21
CA SER A 46 -5.66 -0.95 4.58
C SER A 46 -4.71 0.25 4.59
N LEU A 47 -3.68 0.21 3.73
CA LEU A 47 -2.75 1.33 3.54
C LEU A 47 -3.47 2.60 3.05
N LEU A 48 -4.53 2.43 2.25
CA LEU A 48 -5.36 3.55 1.80
C LEU A 48 -6.24 4.15 2.89
N LYS A 49 -6.71 3.33 3.82
CA LYS A 49 -7.49 3.81 4.97
C LYS A 49 -6.62 4.56 5.98
N GLU A 50 -5.35 4.16 6.09
CA GLU A 50 -4.38 4.80 6.98
C GLU A 50 -4.02 6.23 6.51
N ASN A 51 -4.17 6.53 5.20
CA ASN A 51 -4.01 7.88 4.64
C ASN A 51 -5.19 8.82 4.91
N LYS A 52 -6.33 8.32 5.40
CA LYS A 52 -7.41 9.20 5.90
C LYS A 52 -7.06 9.68 7.29
N SER A 53 -7.05 10.99 7.45
CA SER A 53 -6.92 11.61 8.77
C SER A 53 -8.02 11.14 9.72
N GLU A 54 -7.78 11.21 11.03
CA GLU A 54 -8.76 10.83 12.07
C GLU A 54 -10.12 11.53 11.92
N ASP A 55 -10.15 12.70 11.26
CA ASP A 55 -11.35 13.47 10.94
C ASP A 55 -12.12 12.98 9.70
N GLY A 56 -11.63 11.91 9.03
CA GLY A 56 -12.28 11.30 7.85
C GLY A 56 -12.05 12.03 6.53
N PHE A 57 -11.26 13.11 6.53
CA PHE A 57 -10.91 13.89 5.34
C PHE A 57 -9.52 13.52 4.81
N GLU A 58 -9.32 13.77 3.53
CA GLU A 58 -8.03 13.68 2.86
C GLU A 58 -7.48 15.09 2.63
N TYR A 59 -6.16 15.23 2.72
CA TYR A 59 -5.47 16.51 2.55
C TYR A 59 -4.58 16.45 1.33
N LEU A 60 -4.80 17.38 0.39
CA LEU A 60 -4.14 17.42 -0.89
C LEU A 60 -3.44 18.76 -1.07
N GLN A 61 -2.14 18.75 -1.35
CA GLN A 61 -1.43 19.97 -1.72
C GLN A 61 -1.52 20.19 -3.22
N ILE A 62 -1.82 21.42 -3.61
CA ILE A 62 -1.83 21.84 -5.02
C ILE A 62 -0.94 23.06 -5.25
N SER A 63 -0.35 23.11 -6.43
CA SER A 63 0.37 24.26 -6.96
C SER A 63 -0.14 24.57 -8.37
N LYS A 64 0.19 25.75 -8.89
CA LYS A 64 -0.03 26.05 -10.31
C LYS A 64 1.03 25.33 -11.15
N GLU A 65 0.61 24.78 -12.28
CA GLU A 65 1.54 24.20 -13.24
C GLU A 65 2.58 25.24 -13.70
N ILE A 66 3.85 24.83 -13.70
CA ILE A 66 4.95 25.69 -14.14
C ILE A 66 5.13 25.50 -15.65
N GLY A 67 4.30 26.18 -16.44
CA GLY A 67 4.42 26.21 -17.89
C GLY A 67 5.50 27.20 -18.38
N ILE A 68 5.70 27.24 -19.69
CA ILE A 68 6.64 28.15 -20.34
C ILE A 68 6.31 29.62 -20.04
N SER A 69 5.04 29.98 -19.98
CA SER A 69 4.57 31.33 -19.65
C SER A 69 4.94 31.74 -18.20
N THR A 70 4.84 30.81 -17.25
CA THR A 70 5.25 31.03 -15.86
C THR A 70 6.75 31.15 -15.74
N SER A 71 7.52 30.33 -16.46
CA SER A 71 8.99 30.38 -16.47
C SER A 71 9.52 31.66 -17.10
N LEU A 72 8.79 32.25 -18.04
CA LEU A 72 9.10 33.55 -18.67
C LEU A 72 8.59 34.75 -17.83
N GLY A 73 7.96 34.51 -16.69
CA GLY A 73 7.44 35.59 -15.84
C GLY A 73 6.18 36.28 -16.33
N LEU A 74 5.52 35.70 -17.34
CA LEU A 74 4.29 36.25 -17.95
C LEU A 74 3.05 35.95 -17.10
N THR A 75 3.08 34.86 -16.33
CA THR A 75 2.02 34.46 -15.41
C THR A 75 2.58 34.26 -14.00
N SER A 76 1.77 34.57 -12.97
CA SER A 76 2.18 34.39 -11.59
C SER A 76 1.98 32.92 -11.15
N SER A 77 2.98 32.33 -10.53
CA SER A 77 2.89 31.02 -9.86
C SER A 77 2.15 31.10 -8.48
N SER A 78 1.76 32.28 -8.05
CA SER A 78 1.05 32.47 -6.79
C SER A 78 -0.47 32.50 -7.00
N PHE A 79 -1.20 32.02 -5.98
CA PHE A 79 -2.67 32.08 -5.96
C PHE A 79 -3.14 33.46 -5.50
N SER A 80 -4.13 34.01 -6.20
CA SER A 80 -4.82 35.21 -5.80
C SER A 80 -5.96 34.91 -4.82
N SER A 81 -6.41 35.90 -4.05
CA SER A 81 -7.53 35.73 -3.14
C SER A 81 -8.84 35.35 -3.85
N SER A 82 -9.04 35.81 -5.08
CA SER A 82 -10.20 35.43 -5.91
C SER A 82 -10.15 33.96 -6.32
N GLU A 83 -8.99 33.44 -6.73
CA GLU A 83 -8.82 32.02 -7.06
C GLU A 83 -9.05 31.13 -5.84
N ILE A 84 -8.50 31.51 -4.67
CA ILE A 84 -8.70 30.77 -3.41
C ILE A 84 -10.19 30.70 -3.07
N ASN A 85 -10.93 31.78 -3.23
CA ASN A 85 -12.37 31.79 -2.98
C ASN A 85 -13.16 30.93 -3.99
N THR A 86 -12.76 30.94 -5.27
CA THR A 86 -13.35 30.08 -6.29
C THR A 86 -13.12 28.59 -6.01
N ILE A 87 -11.92 28.23 -5.55
CA ILE A 87 -11.59 26.87 -5.15
C ILE A 87 -12.42 26.47 -3.92
N LYS A 88 -12.52 27.35 -2.92
CA LYS A 88 -13.28 27.10 -1.70
C LYS A 88 -14.78 26.95 -1.93
N SER A 89 -15.33 27.54 -2.99
CA SER A 89 -16.76 27.45 -3.33
C SER A 89 -17.16 26.13 -4.01
N GLN A 90 -16.24 25.21 -4.25
CA GLN A 90 -16.53 23.93 -4.88
C GLN A 90 -17.11 22.93 -3.85
N ASP A 91 -18.21 22.27 -4.18
CA ASP A 91 -18.94 21.34 -3.29
C ASP A 91 -18.11 20.13 -2.81
N PHE A 92 -17.07 19.74 -3.55
CA PHE A 92 -16.17 18.65 -3.21
C PHE A 92 -14.97 19.06 -2.36
N ILE A 93 -14.86 20.35 -1.98
CA ILE A 93 -13.81 20.91 -1.13
C ILE A 93 -14.43 21.42 0.16
N ASP A 94 -14.00 20.88 1.31
CA ASP A 94 -14.49 21.27 2.64
C ASP A 94 -13.82 22.57 3.14
N ASP A 95 -12.50 22.66 3.02
CA ASP A 95 -11.76 23.89 3.37
C ASP A 95 -10.46 24.00 2.56
N VAL A 96 -9.93 25.23 2.48
CA VAL A 96 -8.70 25.59 1.76
C VAL A 96 -7.76 26.32 2.68
N GLY A 97 -6.56 25.78 2.82
CA GLY A 97 -5.47 26.38 3.60
C GLY A 97 -4.37 26.94 2.70
N PRO A 98 -4.23 28.29 2.60
CA PRO A 98 -3.12 28.87 1.87
C PRO A 98 -1.79 28.56 2.60
N LEU A 99 -0.80 28.06 1.84
CA LEU A 99 0.57 27.89 2.31
C LEU A 99 1.38 29.14 1.94
N PHE A 100 1.77 29.86 2.96
CA PHE A 100 2.62 31.03 2.85
C PHE A 100 4.09 30.59 2.78
N SER A 101 4.83 31.06 1.80
CA SER A 101 6.23 30.68 1.58
C SER A 101 7.19 31.80 1.99
N ASN A 102 8.42 31.42 2.34
CA ASN A 102 9.51 32.37 2.55
C ASN A 102 9.94 33.03 1.21
N ASP A 103 10.34 34.31 1.31
CA ASP A 103 10.88 35.09 0.16
C ASP A 103 12.42 35.31 0.31
N PHE A 104 13.10 34.40 1.01
CA PHE A 104 14.53 34.39 1.28
C PHE A 104 15.07 32.95 1.19
N ARG A 105 16.37 32.76 1.13
CA ARG A 105 16.99 31.44 1.15
C ARG A 105 17.24 30.99 2.58
N VAL A 106 17.05 29.70 2.84
CA VAL A 106 17.23 29.07 4.14
C VAL A 106 18.27 27.97 4.04
N TYR A 107 19.37 28.14 4.74
CA TYR A 107 20.42 27.14 4.87
C TYR A 107 20.42 26.61 6.30
N GLY A 108 20.09 25.34 6.47
CA GLY A 108 20.23 24.66 7.74
C GLY A 108 21.57 23.95 7.83
N GLN A 109 22.24 24.06 8.97
CA GLN A 109 23.49 23.35 9.23
C GLN A 109 23.27 22.35 10.37
N PHE A 110 23.45 21.07 10.07
CA PHE A 110 23.32 20.00 11.05
C PHE A 110 24.39 18.93 10.83
N ALA A 111 25.11 18.58 11.90
CA ALA A 111 26.14 17.54 11.89
C ALA A 111 27.18 17.69 10.75
N GLY A 112 27.57 18.95 10.44
CA GLY A 112 28.56 19.27 9.41
C GLY A 112 28.04 19.26 7.98
N ASN A 113 26.72 19.12 7.77
CA ASN A 113 26.07 19.25 6.46
C ASN A 113 25.25 20.51 6.39
N SER A 114 25.22 21.13 5.22
CA SER A 114 24.31 22.22 4.88
C SER A 114 23.19 21.70 4.01
N PHE A 115 21.96 22.10 4.32
CA PHE A 115 20.77 21.73 3.57
C PHE A 115 20.03 23.01 3.16
N ASP A 116 19.66 23.09 1.89
CA ASP A 116 18.67 24.05 1.43
C ASP A 116 17.29 23.64 1.92
N MET A 117 16.57 24.57 2.55
CA MET A 117 15.23 24.33 3.07
C MET A 117 14.26 25.39 2.58
N PHE A 118 13.00 25.03 2.51
CA PHE A 118 11.89 25.95 2.26
C PHE A 118 11.00 26.01 3.48
N PHE A 119 10.78 27.22 3.97
CA PHE A 119 9.85 27.45 5.06
C PHE A 119 8.46 27.76 4.51
N THR A 120 7.49 27.11 5.09
CA THR A 120 6.09 27.44 4.85
C THR A 120 5.34 27.63 6.16
N SER A 121 4.26 28.34 6.09
CA SER A 121 3.32 28.48 7.18
C SER A 121 1.90 28.29 6.67
N VAL A 122 1.07 27.65 7.48
CA VAL A 122 -0.34 27.39 7.20
C VAL A 122 -1.17 27.63 8.45
N LYS A 123 -2.48 27.77 8.30
CA LYS A 123 -3.42 27.84 9.43
C LYS A 123 -3.33 26.58 10.29
N ASN A 124 -3.32 26.74 11.60
CA ASN A 124 -3.15 25.66 12.58
C ASN A 124 -4.14 24.48 12.40
N SER A 125 -5.33 24.72 11.85
CA SER A 125 -6.34 23.67 11.60
C SER A 125 -5.91 22.62 10.55
N PHE A 126 -4.89 22.93 9.75
CA PHE A 126 -4.36 22.02 8.72
C PHE A 126 -3.15 21.22 9.20
N ILE A 127 -2.63 21.52 10.40
CA ILE A 127 -1.43 20.87 10.94
C ILE A 127 -1.86 19.66 11.77
N ASP A 128 -1.26 18.51 11.49
CA ASP A 128 -1.51 17.20 12.13
C ASP A 128 -0.52 16.86 13.25
N SER A 129 0.08 17.87 13.85
CA SER A 129 1.07 17.72 14.92
C SER A 129 0.64 18.49 16.16
N ASP A 130 1.19 18.13 17.33
CA ASP A 130 0.97 18.89 18.57
C ASP A 130 1.53 20.32 18.45
N LEU A 131 0.65 21.29 18.63
CA LEU A 131 0.95 22.72 18.51
C LEU A 131 1.32 23.39 19.82
N SER A 132 1.38 22.67 20.93
CA SER A 132 1.67 23.22 22.27
C SER A 132 3.00 23.98 22.28
N SER A 133 4.01 23.46 21.62
CA SER A 133 5.36 24.03 21.50
C SER A 133 5.59 24.79 20.18
N PHE A 134 4.59 24.85 19.27
CA PHE A 134 4.70 25.48 17.96
C PHE A 134 4.29 26.95 18.00
N ARG A 135 5.00 27.75 18.80
CA ARG A 135 4.77 29.20 18.96
C ARG A 135 6.10 29.95 18.98
N TRP A 136 6.14 31.10 18.33
CA TRP A 136 7.31 31.96 18.28
C TRP A 136 6.90 33.43 18.47
N LYS A 137 7.72 34.19 19.21
CA LYS A 137 7.59 35.64 19.42
C LYS A 137 8.88 36.32 19.04
N LYS A 138 8.80 37.57 18.60
CA LYS A 138 9.99 38.39 18.30
C LYS A 138 10.91 38.47 19.54
N GLY A 139 12.17 38.04 19.37
CA GLY A 139 13.16 37.92 20.43
C GLY A 139 13.47 36.49 20.87
N ASP A 140 12.67 35.50 20.48
CA ASP A 140 12.98 34.09 20.75
C ASP A 140 14.18 33.65 19.90
N LYS A 141 15.18 33.03 20.55
CA LYS A 141 16.44 32.60 19.92
C LYS A 141 16.30 31.30 19.10
N ILE A 142 15.26 30.55 19.34
CA ILE A 142 15.03 29.25 18.71
C ILE A 142 13.66 29.25 18.03
N VAL A 143 13.64 28.90 16.77
CA VAL A 143 12.42 28.77 15.97
C VAL A 143 11.91 27.34 16.07
N PRO A 144 10.69 27.09 16.54
CA PRO A 144 10.12 25.77 16.51
C PRO A 144 9.72 25.43 15.08
N VAL A 145 10.11 24.23 14.61
CA VAL A 145 9.80 23.76 13.26
C VAL A 145 9.10 22.41 13.32
N ILE A 146 8.18 22.17 12.39
CA ILE A 146 7.58 20.86 12.14
C ILE A 146 8.13 20.37 10.80
N LEU A 147 8.70 19.16 10.78
CA LEU A 147 9.27 18.57 9.57
C LEU A 147 8.25 17.65 8.91
N SER A 148 8.28 17.60 7.59
CA SER A 148 7.59 16.55 6.84
C SER A 148 8.20 15.17 7.17
N ASN A 149 7.35 14.16 7.38
CA ASN A 149 7.80 12.77 7.50
C ASN A 149 8.49 12.29 6.23
N GLN A 150 8.09 12.78 5.05
CA GLN A 150 8.76 12.53 3.77
C GLN A 150 10.21 13.01 3.79
N PHE A 151 10.43 14.24 4.28
CA PHE A 151 11.79 14.78 4.39
C PHE A 151 12.66 13.90 5.30
N VAL A 152 12.12 13.44 6.43
CA VAL A 152 12.84 12.52 7.34
C VAL A 152 13.12 11.17 6.66
N THR A 153 12.19 10.66 5.89
CA THR A 153 12.35 9.43 5.11
C THR A 153 13.45 9.60 4.05
N LEU A 154 13.39 10.67 3.26
CA LEU A 154 14.42 11.00 2.27
C LEU A 154 15.80 11.15 2.91
N LEU A 155 15.88 11.87 4.03
CA LEU A 155 17.12 12.04 4.79
C LEU A 155 17.70 10.69 5.22
N ASN A 156 16.89 9.84 5.82
CA ASN A 156 17.33 8.56 6.40
C ASN A 156 17.62 7.47 5.36
N HIS A 157 16.90 7.45 4.23
CA HIS A 157 17.00 6.35 3.27
C HIS A 157 17.77 6.73 1.99
N ALA A 158 17.94 8.02 1.69
CA ALA A 158 18.70 8.45 0.52
C ALA A 158 19.94 9.28 0.90
N VAL A 159 19.76 10.36 1.67
CA VAL A 159 20.85 11.34 1.90
C VAL A 159 21.92 10.79 2.84
N LEU A 160 21.56 10.28 4.01
CA LEU A 160 22.54 9.78 4.99
C LEU A 160 23.26 8.51 4.49
N PRO A 161 22.61 7.50 3.91
CA PRO A 161 23.30 6.34 3.38
C PRO A 161 24.25 6.68 2.21
N SER A 162 23.87 7.60 1.31
CA SER A 162 24.78 8.04 0.23
C SER A 162 26.08 8.69 0.74
N GLN A 163 26.06 9.18 1.99
CA GLN A 163 27.23 9.75 2.70
C GLN A 163 27.91 8.73 3.64
N GLY A 164 27.51 7.45 3.62
CA GLY A 164 28.03 6.42 4.52
C GLY A 164 27.62 6.61 5.99
N ARG A 165 26.57 7.38 6.25
CA ARG A 165 26.08 7.66 7.59
C ARG A 165 24.88 6.78 7.96
N ARG A 166 24.67 6.58 9.26
CA ARG A 166 23.54 5.79 9.76
C ARG A 166 22.27 6.64 9.83
N PRO A 167 21.07 6.03 9.66
CA PRO A 167 19.80 6.70 9.88
C PRO A 167 19.67 7.29 11.27
N ILE A 168 18.96 8.41 11.38
CA ILE A 168 18.77 9.15 12.63
C ILE A 168 17.32 8.95 13.12
N PRO A 169 17.10 8.41 14.32
CA PRO A 169 15.75 8.24 14.87
C PRO A 169 15.04 9.58 15.07
N LYS A 170 13.71 9.62 14.90
CA LYS A 170 12.89 10.83 15.08
C LYS A 170 13.09 11.50 16.44
N ILE A 171 13.32 10.71 17.51
CA ILE A 171 13.59 11.22 18.86
C ILE A 171 14.88 12.05 18.88
N ALA A 172 15.94 11.59 18.23
CA ALA A 172 17.20 12.31 18.14
C ALA A 172 17.07 13.60 17.29
N ILE A 173 16.26 13.56 16.22
CA ILE A 173 15.94 14.75 15.40
C ILE A 173 15.22 15.81 16.25
N LYS A 174 14.25 15.44 17.10
CA LYS A 174 13.57 16.37 18.03
C LYS A 174 14.49 17.02 19.08
N GLN A 175 15.54 16.32 19.49
CA GLN A 175 16.50 16.84 20.47
C GLN A 175 17.56 17.74 19.83
N ALA A 176 17.74 17.67 18.54
CA ALA A 176 18.74 18.43 17.82
C ALA A 176 18.34 19.90 17.67
N VAL A 177 19.35 20.75 17.76
CA VAL A 177 19.24 22.17 17.41
C VAL A 177 20.02 22.38 16.12
N VAL A 178 19.37 22.95 15.12
CA VAL A 178 19.92 23.21 13.79
C VAL A 178 20.24 24.69 13.70
N ASP A 179 21.46 25.05 13.31
CA ASP A 179 21.80 26.41 12.99
C ASP A 179 21.22 26.82 11.65
N LEU A 180 20.57 27.97 11.57
CA LEU A 180 19.92 28.48 10.38
C LEU A 180 20.56 29.79 9.92
N ASP A 181 20.96 29.82 8.66
CA ASP A 181 21.38 31.02 7.95
C ASP A 181 20.29 31.41 6.94
N LEU A 182 19.59 32.50 7.20
CA LEU A 182 18.54 33.04 6.35
C LEU A 182 19.12 34.20 5.54
N THR A 183 19.11 34.13 4.22
CA THR A 183 19.80 35.09 3.35
C THR A 183 18.92 35.62 2.24
N LYS A 184 19.03 36.95 1.98
CA LYS A 184 18.47 37.57 0.79
C LYS A 184 19.37 38.73 0.33
N GLY A 185 19.99 38.57 -0.83
CA GLY A 185 20.96 39.50 -1.35
C GLY A 185 22.17 39.62 -0.41
N ARG A 186 22.32 40.78 0.24
CA ARG A 186 23.39 41.04 1.24
C ARG A 186 22.93 40.87 2.68
N GLU A 187 21.64 40.78 2.91
CA GLU A 187 21.07 40.60 4.25
C GLU A 187 21.25 39.16 4.72
N LEU A 188 21.65 39.00 5.99
CA LEU A 188 21.87 37.72 6.66
C LEU A 188 21.26 37.77 8.05
N LEU A 189 20.34 36.86 8.33
CA LEU A 189 19.76 36.63 9.64
C LEU A 189 20.15 35.24 10.13
N LYS A 190 20.91 35.19 11.25
CA LYS A 190 21.28 33.92 11.89
C LYS A 190 20.33 33.60 13.02
N THR A 191 19.80 32.40 13.03
CA THR A 191 18.95 31.93 14.11
C THR A 191 19.15 30.42 14.29
N LYS A 192 18.40 29.81 15.20
CA LYS A 192 18.44 28.37 15.45
C LYS A 192 17.03 27.78 15.30
N ALA A 193 16.94 26.54 14.84
CA ALA A 193 15.68 25.81 14.81
C ALA A 193 15.72 24.61 15.73
N ARG A 194 14.56 24.22 16.25
CA ARG A 194 14.34 22.96 16.93
C ARG A 194 13.09 22.29 16.38
N VAL A 195 13.21 21.00 16.05
CA VAL A 195 12.08 20.21 15.60
C VAL A 195 11.16 19.90 16.77
N VAL A 196 9.93 20.39 16.72
CA VAL A 196 8.92 20.16 17.78
C VAL A 196 7.91 19.10 17.38
N GLY A 197 7.73 18.83 16.07
CA GLY A 197 6.77 17.85 15.56
C GLY A 197 7.12 17.34 14.16
N PHE A 198 6.32 16.40 13.69
CA PHE A 198 6.35 15.87 12.34
C PHE A 198 4.96 15.92 11.74
N SER A 199 4.86 16.12 10.42
CA SER A 199 3.61 16.19 9.68
C SER A 199 3.63 15.21 8.50
N ASP A 200 2.51 14.53 8.29
CA ASP A 200 2.25 13.71 7.09
C ASP A 200 1.46 14.48 6.04
N ARG A 201 0.84 15.61 6.43
CA ARG A 201 -0.03 16.40 5.53
C ARG A 201 0.73 17.42 4.68
N ILE A 202 1.91 17.84 5.11
CA ILE A 202 2.63 18.96 4.47
C ILE A 202 4.06 18.54 4.16
N SER A 203 4.46 18.66 2.90
CA SER A 203 5.75 18.18 2.37
C SER A 203 6.93 19.13 2.60
N SER A 204 6.71 20.30 3.23
CA SER A 204 7.72 21.33 3.50
C SER A 204 8.04 21.45 5.00
N VAL A 205 9.00 22.30 5.35
CA VAL A 205 9.32 22.64 6.73
C VAL A 205 8.37 23.73 7.21
N LEU A 206 7.50 23.40 8.18
CA LEU A 206 6.56 24.34 8.74
C LEU A 206 7.22 25.19 9.83
N VAL A 207 6.95 26.47 9.79
CA VAL A 207 7.32 27.45 10.83
C VAL A 207 6.09 28.25 11.27
N PRO A 208 6.08 28.79 12.50
CA PRO A 208 4.99 29.68 12.93
C PRO A 208 4.86 30.88 12.00
N LYS A 209 3.61 31.26 11.68
CA LYS A 209 3.36 32.41 10.80
C LYS A 209 4.01 33.70 11.32
N SER A 210 4.01 33.91 12.63
CA SER A 210 4.67 35.08 13.27
C SER A 210 6.16 35.14 12.96
N PHE A 211 6.85 34.01 12.89
CA PHE A 211 8.27 33.97 12.51
C PHE A 211 8.44 34.20 11.01
N LEU A 212 7.63 33.58 10.16
CA LEU A 212 7.72 33.74 8.72
C LEU A 212 7.50 35.20 8.29
N ASP A 213 6.47 35.85 8.84
CA ASP A 213 6.15 37.24 8.55
C ASP A 213 7.29 38.16 9.04
N PHE A 214 7.84 37.93 10.25
CA PHE A 214 9.01 38.66 10.75
C PHE A 214 10.22 38.49 9.84
N ALA A 215 10.58 37.29 9.48
CA ALA A 215 11.77 37.04 8.64
C ALA A 215 11.59 37.58 7.21
N ASN A 216 10.40 37.49 6.62
CA ASN A 216 10.09 38.11 5.33
C ASN A 216 10.22 39.66 5.41
N GLN A 217 9.69 40.26 6.44
CA GLN A 217 9.78 41.71 6.63
C GLN A 217 11.24 42.17 6.83
N GLU A 218 12.01 41.48 7.68
CA GLU A 218 13.40 41.83 8.01
C GLU A 218 14.33 41.71 6.80
N LEU A 219 14.20 40.59 6.04
CA LEU A 219 15.10 40.25 4.92
C LEU A 219 14.65 40.80 3.56
N SER A 220 13.34 40.90 3.31
CA SER A 220 12.81 41.29 2.02
C SER A 220 12.02 42.60 2.02
N GLY A 221 11.76 43.20 3.19
CA GLY A 221 10.93 44.40 3.30
C GLY A 221 9.48 44.21 2.86
N LYS A 222 9.04 42.95 2.65
CA LYS A 222 7.66 42.61 2.21
C LYS A 222 6.91 41.97 3.36
N THR A 223 5.73 42.50 3.63
CA THR A 223 4.80 41.95 4.64
C THR A 223 3.92 40.87 4.06
N ASP A 224 3.65 40.90 2.73
CA ASP A 224 2.79 39.93 2.08
C ASP A 224 3.60 38.72 1.64
N SER A 225 3.40 37.61 2.38
CA SER A 225 3.95 36.31 2.01
C SER A 225 3.21 35.78 0.76
N ARG A 226 3.94 35.31 -0.23
CA ARG A 226 3.35 34.72 -1.44
C ARG A 226 2.70 33.39 -1.11
N VAL A 227 1.49 33.16 -1.65
CA VAL A 227 0.79 31.91 -1.58
C VAL A 227 1.11 31.10 -2.84
N SER A 228 2.12 30.26 -2.77
CA SER A 228 2.55 29.43 -3.91
C SER A 228 1.87 28.08 -3.99
N MET A 229 1.34 27.59 -2.87
CA MET A 229 0.65 26.31 -2.75
C MET A 229 -0.59 26.47 -1.89
N LEU A 230 -1.55 25.57 -2.10
CA LEU A 230 -2.74 25.43 -1.25
C LEU A 230 -2.82 24.02 -0.72
N ILE A 231 -3.32 23.86 0.49
CA ILE A 231 -3.74 22.57 1.02
C ILE A 231 -5.25 22.52 1.00
N LEU A 232 -5.80 21.54 0.30
CA LEU A 232 -7.23 21.30 0.18
C LEU A 232 -7.65 20.22 1.16
N LYS A 233 -8.72 20.46 1.90
CA LYS A 233 -9.39 19.45 2.72
C LYS A 233 -10.55 18.90 1.90
N VAL A 234 -10.52 17.63 1.54
CA VAL A 234 -11.45 16.96 0.64
C VAL A 234 -11.96 15.65 1.25
N ILE A 235 -13.14 15.20 0.84
CA ILE A 235 -13.70 13.91 1.27
C ILE A 235 -13.01 12.76 0.52
N ASP A 236 -12.75 12.97 -0.79
CA ASP A 236 -12.13 11.99 -1.68
C ASP A 236 -11.23 12.72 -2.68
N SER A 237 -9.92 12.56 -2.49
CA SER A 237 -8.89 13.15 -3.35
C SER A 237 -8.89 12.60 -4.79
N ARG A 238 -9.60 11.49 -5.03
CA ARG A 238 -9.70 10.80 -6.33
C ARG A 238 -11.04 11.01 -7.02
N SER A 239 -11.91 11.85 -6.47
CA SER A 239 -13.18 12.13 -7.11
C SER A 239 -12.97 12.71 -8.51
N LYS A 240 -13.72 12.19 -9.49
CA LYS A 240 -13.60 12.62 -10.89
C LYS A 240 -13.89 14.12 -11.05
N SER A 241 -14.72 14.70 -10.19
CA SER A 241 -15.03 16.13 -10.14
C SER A 241 -13.81 16.95 -9.75
N LEU A 242 -13.11 16.56 -8.67
CA LEU A 242 -11.91 17.24 -8.21
C LEU A 242 -10.79 17.15 -9.25
N LEU A 243 -10.47 15.94 -9.74
CA LEU A 243 -9.40 15.75 -10.73
C LEU A 243 -9.65 16.51 -12.03
N ARG A 244 -10.90 16.55 -12.49
CA ARG A 244 -11.28 17.33 -13.67
C ARG A 244 -11.15 18.84 -13.41
N PHE A 245 -11.58 19.32 -12.25
CA PHE A 245 -11.42 20.72 -11.86
C PHE A 245 -9.96 21.14 -11.80
N LEU A 246 -9.09 20.30 -11.20
CA LEU A 246 -7.64 20.58 -11.13
C LEU A 246 -7.03 20.65 -12.52
N SER A 247 -7.32 19.67 -13.39
CA SER A 247 -6.77 19.65 -14.76
C SER A 247 -7.29 20.79 -15.64
N GLN A 248 -8.53 21.25 -15.45
CA GLN A 248 -9.10 22.36 -16.22
C GLN A 248 -8.53 23.73 -15.84
N ASN A 249 -7.97 23.86 -14.63
CA ASN A 249 -7.40 25.10 -14.14
C ASN A 249 -5.86 25.09 -14.06
N ASP A 250 -5.21 24.09 -14.69
CA ASP A 250 -3.75 23.91 -14.70
C ASP A 250 -3.16 23.87 -13.28
N TYR A 251 -3.86 23.16 -12.36
CA TYR A 251 -3.38 22.90 -11.02
C TYR A 251 -2.74 21.53 -10.96
N GLU A 252 -1.51 21.49 -10.47
CA GLU A 252 -0.77 20.25 -10.20
C GLU A 252 -0.89 19.86 -8.74
N ILE A 253 -1.01 18.56 -8.51
CA ILE A 253 -0.95 18.00 -7.17
C ILE A 253 0.51 17.94 -6.75
N SER A 254 0.83 18.67 -5.67
CA SER A 254 2.19 18.73 -5.10
C SER A 254 2.28 17.79 -3.91
N GLY A 255 3.37 17.00 -3.83
CA GLY A 255 3.62 16.09 -2.72
C GLY A 255 3.63 14.61 -3.10
N GLU A 256 3.39 13.71 -2.15
CA GLU A 256 3.56 12.26 -2.32
C GLU A 256 2.61 11.58 -3.33
N LEU A 257 1.47 12.21 -3.62
CA LEU A 257 0.41 11.58 -4.40
C LEU A 257 0.83 11.02 -5.77
N PRO A 258 1.65 11.69 -6.62
CA PRO A 258 1.98 11.15 -7.94
C PRO A 258 2.80 9.86 -7.90
N LEU A 259 3.73 9.71 -6.96
CA LEU A 259 4.60 8.53 -6.88
C LEU A 259 3.90 7.34 -6.23
N PHE A 260 3.16 7.57 -5.14
CA PHE A 260 2.41 6.53 -4.44
C PHE A 260 1.16 6.10 -5.20
N ASP A 261 0.44 7.03 -5.85
CA ASP A 261 -0.73 6.69 -6.67
C ASP A 261 -0.33 5.92 -7.93
N ASN A 262 0.80 6.25 -8.56
CA ASN A 262 1.32 5.47 -9.67
C ASN A 262 1.76 4.07 -9.20
N ALA A 263 2.49 3.97 -8.08
CA ALA A 263 2.89 2.68 -7.51
C ALA A 263 1.66 1.85 -7.10
N LYS A 264 0.65 2.47 -6.50
CA LYS A 264 -0.61 1.82 -6.16
C LYS A 264 -1.35 1.31 -7.40
N SER A 265 -1.52 2.15 -8.42
CA SER A 265 -2.18 1.75 -9.67
C SER A 265 -1.46 0.58 -10.33
N ILE A 266 -0.13 0.57 -10.30
CA ILE A 266 0.68 -0.55 -10.79
C ILE A 266 0.41 -1.79 -9.93
N LEU A 267 0.39 -1.68 -8.59
CA LEU A 267 0.10 -2.80 -7.69
C LEU A 267 -1.31 -3.35 -7.90
N GLU A 268 -2.32 -2.50 -8.09
CA GLU A 268 -3.69 -2.90 -8.41
C GLU A 268 -3.75 -3.68 -9.74
N ILE A 269 -3.09 -3.16 -10.80
CA ILE A 269 -3.03 -3.83 -12.10
C ILE A 269 -2.33 -5.18 -11.98
N VAL A 270 -1.18 -5.26 -11.31
CA VAL A 270 -0.45 -6.51 -11.09
C VAL A 270 -1.30 -7.50 -10.29
N THR A 271 -2.01 -7.04 -9.28
CA THR A 271 -2.92 -7.87 -8.46
C THR A 271 -4.06 -8.45 -9.30
N VAL A 272 -4.67 -7.65 -10.19
CA VAL A 272 -5.70 -8.12 -11.13
C VAL A 272 -5.14 -9.15 -12.12
N ILE A 273 -3.96 -8.91 -12.69
CA ILE A 273 -3.31 -9.86 -13.61
C ILE A 273 -3.03 -11.19 -12.89
N LEU A 274 -2.50 -11.14 -11.66
CA LEU A 274 -2.25 -12.34 -10.85
C LEU A 274 -3.54 -13.06 -10.49
N PHE A 275 -4.62 -12.34 -10.22
CA PHE A 275 -5.94 -12.93 -9.96
C PHE A 275 -6.48 -13.70 -11.18
N VAL A 276 -6.42 -13.09 -12.36
CA VAL A 276 -6.85 -13.73 -13.61
C VAL A 276 -6.01 -14.97 -13.88
N PHE A 277 -4.69 -14.86 -13.78
CA PHE A 277 -3.76 -15.98 -14.00
C PHE A 277 -3.97 -17.11 -12.98
N GLY A 278 -4.07 -16.79 -11.69
CA GLY A 278 -4.35 -17.75 -10.62
C GLY A 278 -5.69 -18.46 -10.79
N SER A 279 -6.73 -17.72 -11.21
CA SER A 279 -8.05 -18.29 -11.49
C SER A 279 -8.02 -19.25 -12.68
N LEU A 280 -7.30 -18.91 -13.75
CA LEU A 280 -7.15 -19.76 -14.93
C LEU A 280 -6.38 -21.04 -14.58
N LEU A 281 -5.29 -20.94 -13.81
CA LEU A 281 -4.56 -22.10 -13.29
C LEU A 281 -5.44 -22.98 -12.41
N LEU A 282 -6.29 -22.38 -11.57
CA LEU A 282 -7.21 -23.12 -10.70
C LEU A 282 -8.22 -23.92 -11.55
N ILE A 283 -8.86 -23.29 -12.52
CA ILE A 283 -9.81 -23.96 -13.43
C ILE A 283 -9.14 -25.14 -14.15
N LEU A 284 -7.93 -24.91 -14.69
CA LEU A 284 -7.16 -25.96 -15.37
C LEU A 284 -6.82 -27.11 -14.42
N SER A 285 -6.39 -26.79 -13.19
CA SER A 285 -6.04 -27.77 -12.16
C SER A 285 -7.25 -28.61 -11.74
N ILE A 286 -8.42 -27.98 -11.56
CA ILE A 286 -9.69 -28.68 -11.29
C ILE A 286 -10.04 -29.61 -12.44
N ALA A 287 -9.98 -29.14 -13.67
CA ALA A 287 -10.28 -29.94 -14.86
C ALA A 287 -9.35 -31.17 -14.99
N LEU A 288 -8.04 -30.96 -14.74
CA LEU A 288 -7.05 -32.03 -14.72
C LEU A 288 -7.35 -33.05 -13.60
N ASN A 289 -7.66 -32.60 -12.39
CA ASN A 289 -8.01 -33.47 -11.26
C ASN A 289 -9.24 -34.34 -11.59
N LEU A 290 -10.31 -33.74 -12.10
CA LEU A 290 -11.53 -34.49 -12.47
C LEU A 290 -11.26 -35.47 -13.61
N SER A 291 -10.43 -35.12 -14.61
CA SER A 291 -10.02 -36.00 -15.70
C SER A 291 -9.19 -37.17 -15.19
N GLN A 292 -8.29 -36.97 -14.25
CA GLN A 292 -7.49 -38.03 -13.61
C GLN A 292 -8.37 -39.02 -12.86
N LEU A 293 -9.37 -38.55 -12.12
CA LEU A 293 -10.30 -39.42 -11.42
C LEU A 293 -11.10 -40.29 -12.37
N LYS A 294 -11.58 -39.72 -13.50
CA LYS A 294 -12.24 -40.50 -14.55
C LYS A 294 -11.31 -41.57 -15.11
N LEU A 295 -10.06 -41.26 -15.40
CA LEU A 295 -9.07 -42.18 -15.92
C LEU A 295 -8.79 -43.33 -14.94
N ILE A 296 -8.62 -43.02 -13.64
CA ILE A 296 -8.42 -44.03 -12.58
C ILE A 296 -9.59 -45.03 -12.54
N VAL A 297 -10.84 -44.55 -12.65
CA VAL A 297 -12.02 -45.41 -12.64
C VAL A 297 -12.05 -46.28 -13.89
N ILE A 298 -11.76 -45.75 -15.07
CA ILE A 298 -11.75 -46.50 -16.33
C ILE A 298 -10.64 -47.56 -16.36
N GLU A 299 -9.42 -47.21 -15.95
CA GLU A 299 -8.29 -48.16 -15.92
C GLU A 299 -8.49 -49.32 -14.93
N ASN A 300 -9.27 -49.11 -13.88
CA ASN A 300 -9.53 -50.13 -12.86
C ASN A 300 -10.95 -50.72 -12.94
N GLN A 301 -11.68 -50.54 -14.05
CA GLN A 301 -13.09 -50.97 -14.15
C GLN A 301 -13.30 -52.45 -13.87
N ASP A 302 -12.40 -53.33 -14.33
CA ASP A 302 -12.56 -54.79 -14.10
C ASP A 302 -12.35 -55.14 -12.60
N ARG A 303 -11.43 -54.49 -11.95
CA ARG A 303 -11.22 -54.65 -10.49
C ARG A 303 -12.39 -54.08 -9.69
N LEU A 304 -12.96 -52.97 -10.13
CA LEU A 304 -14.15 -52.38 -9.50
C LEU A 304 -15.36 -53.30 -9.65
N LYS A 305 -15.56 -53.90 -10.84
CA LYS A 305 -16.61 -54.94 -11.08
C LYS A 305 -16.41 -56.14 -10.15
N MET A 306 -15.17 -56.61 -10.00
CA MET A 306 -14.86 -57.74 -9.11
C MET A 306 -15.17 -57.41 -7.64
N LEU A 307 -14.89 -56.20 -7.19
CA LEU A 307 -15.24 -55.75 -5.84
C LEU A 307 -16.77 -55.70 -5.64
N ILE A 308 -17.51 -55.26 -6.63
CA ILE A 308 -18.98 -55.25 -6.60
C ILE A 308 -19.54 -56.69 -6.52
N LEU A 309 -18.98 -57.62 -7.31
CA LEU A 309 -19.35 -59.04 -7.25
C LEU A 309 -19.02 -59.67 -5.88
N LEU A 310 -17.99 -59.20 -5.20
CA LEU A 310 -17.64 -59.60 -3.82
C LEU A 310 -18.56 -58.98 -2.75
N GLY A 311 -19.59 -58.19 -3.16
CA GLY A 311 -20.57 -57.60 -2.24
C GLY A 311 -20.25 -56.21 -1.74
N TYR A 312 -19.19 -55.53 -2.23
CA TYR A 312 -18.93 -54.14 -1.86
C TYR A 312 -19.91 -53.18 -2.55
N SER A 313 -20.54 -52.30 -1.82
CA SER A 313 -21.43 -51.33 -2.41
C SER A 313 -20.64 -50.26 -3.20
N PRO A 314 -21.17 -49.80 -4.37
CA PRO A 314 -20.53 -48.71 -5.16
C PRO A 314 -20.22 -47.46 -4.32
N LYS A 315 -21.08 -47.16 -3.33
CA LYS A 315 -20.89 -46.05 -2.37
C LYS A 315 -19.64 -46.22 -1.48
N SER A 316 -19.39 -47.46 -1.02
CA SER A 316 -18.23 -47.77 -0.18
C SER A 316 -16.92 -47.61 -0.97
N ILE A 317 -16.91 -48.03 -2.22
CA ILE A 317 -15.78 -47.91 -3.15
C ILE A 317 -15.50 -46.43 -3.43
N ALA A 318 -16.54 -45.65 -3.79
CA ALA A 318 -16.41 -44.22 -4.02
C ALA A 318 -15.84 -43.47 -2.80
N ASN A 319 -16.35 -43.78 -1.59
CA ASN A 319 -15.88 -43.16 -0.36
C ASN A 319 -14.41 -43.51 -0.01
N SER A 320 -13.93 -44.69 -0.37
CA SER A 320 -12.55 -45.10 -0.16
C SER A 320 -11.59 -44.31 -1.07
N ILE A 321 -11.95 -44.09 -2.32
CA ILE A 321 -11.19 -43.26 -3.28
C ILE A 321 -11.22 -41.79 -2.80
N LEU A 322 -12.39 -41.28 -2.43
CA LEU A 322 -12.57 -39.90 -1.96
C LEU A 322 -11.72 -39.64 -0.73
N ARG A 323 -11.60 -40.57 0.22
CA ARG A 323 -10.77 -40.43 1.42
C ARG A 323 -9.30 -40.15 1.05
N LEU A 324 -8.73 -40.86 0.09
CA LEU A 324 -7.36 -40.62 -0.40
C LEU A 324 -7.23 -39.23 -0.99
N VAL A 325 -8.17 -38.82 -1.82
CA VAL A 325 -8.16 -37.48 -2.43
C VAL A 325 -8.24 -36.39 -1.33
N VAL A 326 -9.11 -36.57 -0.35
CA VAL A 326 -9.23 -35.62 0.78
C VAL A 326 -7.92 -35.50 1.55
N ILE A 327 -7.25 -36.64 1.84
CA ILE A 327 -5.95 -36.61 2.53
C ILE A 327 -4.92 -35.81 1.74
N VAL A 328 -4.80 -36.06 0.43
CA VAL A 328 -3.85 -35.34 -0.44
C VAL A 328 -4.19 -33.84 -0.48
N LEU A 329 -5.44 -33.47 -0.66
CA LEU A 329 -5.88 -32.07 -0.70
C LEU A 329 -5.66 -31.36 0.64
N THR A 330 -5.86 -32.05 1.77
CA THR A 330 -5.57 -31.50 3.10
C THR A 330 -4.08 -31.25 3.30
N ILE A 331 -3.22 -32.17 2.84
CA ILE A 331 -1.75 -31.98 2.89
C ILE A 331 -1.35 -30.76 2.05
N ILE A 332 -1.87 -30.64 0.84
CA ILE A 332 -1.62 -29.50 -0.04
C ILE A 332 -2.03 -28.19 0.66
N LEU A 333 -3.22 -28.17 1.26
CA LEU A 333 -3.73 -26.99 1.97
C LEU A 333 -2.83 -26.58 3.14
N LEU A 334 -2.34 -27.55 3.92
CA LEU A 334 -1.40 -27.28 5.00
C LEU A 334 -0.09 -26.68 4.49
N ILE A 335 0.46 -27.24 3.40
CA ILE A 335 1.69 -26.70 2.79
C ILE A 335 1.44 -25.28 2.26
N VAL A 336 0.30 -25.02 1.61
CA VAL A 336 -0.08 -23.67 1.16
C VAL A 336 -0.13 -22.69 2.35
N PHE A 337 -0.72 -23.07 3.48
CA PHE A 337 -0.77 -22.21 4.66
C PHE A 337 0.62 -21.90 5.24
N CYS A 338 1.49 -22.92 5.28
CA CYS A 338 2.89 -22.71 5.70
C CYS A 338 3.61 -21.75 4.75
N CYS A 339 3.45 -21.93 3.44
CA CYS A 339 4.10 -21.07 2.44
C CYS A 339 3.57 -19.63 2.49
N VAL A 340 2.26 -19.44 2.57
CA VAL A 340 1.64 -18.11 2.65
C VAL A 340 2.03 -17.41 3.94
N GLY A 341 2.04 -18.13 5.08
CA GLY A 341 2.49 -17.59 6.35
C GLY A 341 3.96 -17.17 6.33
N PHE A 342 4.82 -17.99 5.74
CA PHE A 342 6.26 -17.67 5.58
C PHE A 342 6.47 -16.43 4.69
N LEU A 343 5.79 -16.36 3.54
CA LEU A 343 5.84 -15.19 2.65
C LEU A 343 5.36 -13.93 3.37
N PHE A 344 4.29 -14.04 4.16
CA PHE A 344 3.78 -12.91 4.92
C PHE A 344 4.80 -12.40 5.95
N VAL A 345 5.43 -13.29 6.74
CA VAL A 345 6.46 -12.90 7.72
C VAL A 345 7.63 -12.21 7.02
N TRP A 346 8.09 -12.76 5.90
CA TRP A 346 9.20 -12.19 5.14
C TRP A 346 8.87 -10.80 4.56
N ILE A 347 7.65 -10.61 4.05
CA ILE A 347 7.17 -9.30 3.57
C ILE A 347 6.98 -8.32 4.74
N TYR A 348 6.47 -8.80 5.87
CA TYR A 348 6.27 -7.98 7.08
C TYR A 348 7.58 -7.41 7.59
N ASP A 349 8.63 -8.25 7.73
CA ASP A 349 9.96 -7.81 8.14
C ASP A 349 10.52 -6.74 7.19
N PHE A 350 10.29 -6.91 5.88
CA PHE A 350 10.70 -5.93 4.88
C PHE A 350 9.95 -4.59 5.05
N ILE A 351 8.63 -4.62 5.24
CA ILE A 351 7.78 -3.43 5.41
C ILE A 351 8.16 -2.68 6.71
N GLU A 352 8.42 -3.41 7.80
CA GLU A 352 8.81 -2.84 9.09
C GLU A 352 10.17 -2.15 9.02
N VAL A 353 11.17 -2.79 8.37
CA VAL A 353 12.51 -2.21 8.18
C VAL A 353 12.44 -0.88 7.42
N TYR A 354 11.56 -0.76 6.43
CA TYR A 354 11.41 0.45 5.61
C TYR A 354 10.33 1.42 6.11
N ASN A 355 9.66 1.12 7.24
CA ASN A 355 8.60 1.96 7.82
C ASN A 355 7.46 2.30 6.83
N LEU A 356 7.09 1.34 5.97
CA LEU A 356 6.10 1.52 4.90
C LEU A 356 4.64 1.38 5.36
N GLY A 357 4.39 1.27 6.66
CA GLY A 357 3.06 1.14 7.25
C GLY A 357 2.86 -0.16 8.02
N SER A 358 1.67 -0.41 8.54
CA SER A 358 1.33 -1.62 9.28
C SER A 358 0.50 -2.58 8.41
N VAL A 359 1.01 -3.79 8.20
CA VAL A 359 0.32 -4.86 7.47
C VAL A 359 -0.17 -5.90 8.46
N LYS A 360 -1.43 -6.33 8.34
CA LYS A 360 -2.03 -7.35 9.20
C LYS A 360 -2.50 -8.55 8.38
N LEU A 361 -2.16 -9.73 8.85
CA LEU A 361 -2.63 -10.97 8.23
C LEU A 361 -4.16 -11.07 8.35
N ASN A 362 -4.85 -11.18 7.20
CA ASN A 362 -6.30 -11.26 7.19
C ASN A 362 -6.77 -12.73 7.21
N ALA A 363 -7.80 -13.02 7.98
CA ALA A 363 -8.43 -14.33 8.02
C ALA A 363 -8.96 -14.79 6.66
N ILE A 364 -9.38 -13.86 5.79
CA ILE A 364 -9.87 -14.14 4.43
C ILE A 364 -8.82 -14.90 3.61
N THR A 365 -7.53 -14.59 3.77
CA THR A 365 -6.40 -15.25 3.10
C THR A 365 -6.38 -16.77 3.33
N PHE A 366 -6.86 -17.24 4.48
CA PHE A 366 -6.97 -18.67 4.81
C PHE A 366 -8.35 -19.26 4.50
N ILE A 367 -9.42 -18.47 4.63
CA ILE A 367 -10.79 -18.94 4.40
C ILE A 367 -11.01 -19.29 2.92
N ILE A 368 -10.51 -18.49 1.99
CA ILE A 368 -10.72 -18.69 0.55
C ILE A 368 -10.14 -20.01 0.05
N PRO A 369 -8.86 -20.37 0.30
CA PRO A 369 -8.35 -21.67 -0.14
C PRO A 369 -9.08 -22.85 0.52
N VAL A 370 -9.54 -22.75 1.77
CA VAL A 370 -10.38 -23.78 2.41
C VAL A 370 -11.69 -23.94 1.63
N PHE A 371 -12.35 -22.84 1.30
CA PHE A 371 -13.59 -22.87 0.51
C PHE A 371 -13.38 -23.52 -0.87
N LEU A 372 -12.31 -23.15 -1.58
CA LEU A 372 -12.00 -23.72 -2.89
C LEU A 372 -11.70 -25.23 -2.82
N VAL A 373 -10.94 -25.65 -1.81
CA VAL A 373 -10.65 -27.08 -1.60
C VAL A 373 -11.92 -27.86 -1.23
N THR A 374 -12.79 -27.31 -0.36
CA THR A 374 -14.07 -27.97 -0.01
C THR A 374 -14.98 -28.07 -1.23
N MET A 375 -15.04 -27.06 -2.09
CA MET A 375 -15.75 -27.10 -3.36
C MET A 375 -15.20 -28.18 -4.29
N LEU A 376 -13.87 -28.30 -4.40
CA LEU A 376 -13.22 -29.34 -5.20
C LEU A 376 -13.54 -30.75 -4.66
N ILE A 377 -13.52 -30.96 -3.34
CA ILE A 377 -13.93 -32.22 -2.71
C ILE A 377 -15.39 -32.58 -3.07
N PHE A 378 -16.28 -31.59 -3.02
CA PHE A 378 -17.68 -31.78 -3.36
C PHE A 378 -17.85 -32.19 -4.85
N MET A 379 -17.16 -31.48 -5.76
CA MET A 379 -17.15 -31.81 -7.20
C MET A 379 -16.60 -33.20 -7.46
N THR A 380 -15.50 -33.57 -6.79
CA THR A 380 -14.88 -34.89 -6.84
C THR A 380 -15.84 -36.00 -6.41
N ASN A 381 -16.51 -35.81 -5.26
CA ASN A 381 -17.50 -36.77 -4.75
C ASN A 381 -18.66 -36.99 -5.74
N ARG A 382 -19.17 -35.90 -6.32
CA ARG A 382 -20.23 -35.96 -7.32
C ARG A 382 -19.79 -36.72 -8.61
N SER A 383 -18.58 -36.43 -9.08
CA SER A 383 -17.99 -37.08 -10.24
C SER A 383 -17.75 -38.56 -10.00
N LEU A 384 -17.16 -38.94 -8.87
CA LEU A 384 -16.91 -40.34 -8.52
C LEU A 384 -18.21 -41.15 -8.47
N LYS A 385 -19.25 -40.63 -7.83
CA LYS A 385 -20.56 -41.30 -7.76
C LYS A 385 -21.16 -41.49 -9.14
N LYS A 386 -21.01 -40.50 -10.03
CA LYS A 386 -21.50 -40.61 -11.43
C LYS A 386 -20.74 -41.67 -12.19
N TYR A 387 -19.41 -41.74 -12.13
CA TYR A 387 -18.59 -42.68 -12.89
C TYR A 387 -18.72 -44.13 -12.39
N ILE A 388 -18.90 -44.36 -11.08
CA ILE A 388 -19.03 -45.70 -10.50
C ILE A 388 -20.46 -46.28 -10.68
N ASN A 389 -21.49 -45.43 -10.73
CA ASN A 389 -22.88 -45.90 -10.92
C ASN A 389 -23.23 -46.13 -12.39
N TYR A 390 -22.46 -45.61 -13.36
CA TYR A 390 -22.71 -45.80 -14.79
C TYR A 390 -21.97 -47.00 -15.39
N ASN A 391 -21.04 -47.61 -14.68
CA ASN A 391 -20.29 -48.82 -15.04
C ASN A 391 -20.68 -50.00 -14.13
#